data_72cfb3e4aaf8a44c92308c36c91a65d1
#
_entry.id   72cfb3e4aaf8a44c92308c36c91a65d1
#
_cell.length_a   1.000
_cell.length_b   1.000
_cell.length_c   1.000
_cell.angle_alpha   90.00
_cell.angle_beta   90.00
_cell.angle_gamma   90.00
#
_symmetry.space_group_name_H-M   'P 1'
#
loop_
_entity.id
_entity.type
_entity.pdbx_description
1 polymer ?
#
loop_
_entity_poly.entity_id
_entity_poly.type
_entity_poly.pdbx_seq_one_letter_code
_entity_poly.pdbx_strand_id
1 'polypeptide(L)'
;MYRFTNLFLVNNCIAIVPDVEYNEDNILRGDKMLAYMTASEAAEKWCISHRRVITLCQENRIPDVAMLGKMWIIPSDATKPVDGRTIRYDKKNPAKPFVKWAGGKGQLIPTIRKFYPEGLGMTIKKYCEPMVGAGALLFEILNTFEMDEVYICDTNVELMNVYQVIKDDVEQLIDLLMSFEKSHLDKDDESRKEYYYQQRERFNSEKQKPSEENSLLRAALFVYLNKTCFNGLYRVNKKGLFNVPMGSYKNPTICDVENLKKASELLQCVNIMVDDYTCIKDVVDENTFVYFDPPYRPLTKTAEFTSYNENDFNDTEQIKLAEFIKSLSKSKVMASNSDPKNVDENDNFFDDLYAGLNINRVSANRAINSKGKNRGKINELLITNY
;
A
#
# COMPACT_ATOMS: atom_id res chain seq x y z
N MET A 1 -35.22 41.48 1.52
CA MET A 1 -35.26 40.24 0.73
C MET A 1 -34.73 40.58 -0.64
N TYR A 2 -33.44 40.48 -0.86
CA TYR A 2 -32.81 40.74 -2.16
C TYR A 2 -32.59 39.38 -2.83
N ARG A 3 -33.20 39.16 -3.99
CA ARG A 3 -32.94 38.01 -4.85
C ARG A 3 -31.66 38.29 -5.61
N PHE A 4 -30.60 37.54 -5.34
CA PHE A 4 -29.42 37.51 -6.18
C PHE A 4 -29.57 36.41 -7.20
N THR A 5 -29.51 36.78 -8.47
CA THR A 5 -29.43 35.85 -9.60
C THR A 5 -27.98 35.46 -9.81
N ASN A 6 -27.67 34.18 -9.66
CA ASN A 6 -26.32 33.68 -9.94
C ASN A 6 -26.07 33.62 -11.46
N LEU A 7 -25.04 34.30 -11.91
CA LEU A 7 -24.59 34.28 -13.30
C LEU A 7 -23.52 33.19 -13.47
N PHE A 8 -23.74 32.24 -14.37
CA PHE A 8 -22.77 31.23 -14.74
C PHE A 8 -22.34 31.42 -16.19
N LEU A 9 -21.04 31.25 -16.46
CA LEU A 9 -20.47 31.24 -17.80
C LEU A 9 -20.28 29.79 -18.28
N VAL A 10 -21.09 29.41 -19.27
CA VAL A 10 -20.93 28.13 -19.98
C VAL A 10 -20.72 28.48 -21.45
N ASN A 11 -19.61 28.08 -22.05
CA ASN A 11 -19.26 28.36 -23.47
C ASN A 11 -19.37 29.84 -23.88
N ASN A 12 -18.83 30.77 -23.07
CA ASN A 12 -18.96 32.22 -23.26
C ASN A 12 -20.42 32.77 -23.25
N CYS A 13 -21.41 32.01 -22.84
CA CYS A 13 -22.78 32.45 -22.64
C CYS A 13 -23.10 32.55 -21.15
N ILE A 14 -23.81 33.64 -20.77
CA ILE A 14 -24.29 33.89 -19.42
C ILE A 14 -25.58 33.09 -19.20
N ALA A 15 -25.62 32.15 -18.27
CA ALA A 15 -26.83 31.43 -17.88
C ALA A 15 -27.30 31.86 -16.48
N ILE A 16 -28.62 32.09 -16.36
CA ILE A 16 -29.28 32.47 -15.10
C ILE A 16 -29.94 31.22 -14.53
N VAL A 17 -29.54 30.80 -13.32
CA VAL A 17 -30.15 29.68 -12.62
C VAL A 17 -31.08 30.22 -11.54
N PRO A 18 -32.40 29.95 -11.59
CA PRO A 18 -33.34 30.30 -10.51
C PRO A 18 -33.24 29.27 -9.37
N ASP A 19 -33.25 29.82 -8.14
CA ASP A 19 -33.50 29.16 -6.85
C ASP A 19 -32.50 28.05 -6.40
N VAL A 20 -31.39 28.50 -5.79
CA VAL A 20 -30.65 27.71 -4.79
C VAL A 20 -30.82 28.42 -3.44
N GLU A 21 -31.41 27.77 -2.45
CA GLU A 21 -31.46 28.29 -1.07
C GLU A 21 -30.08 28.31 -0.46
N TYR A 22 -29.59 29.50 -0.12
CA TYR A 22 -28.32 29.69 0.60
C TYR A 22 -28.55 29.88 2.09
N ASN A 23 -27.78 29.16 2.90
CA ASN A 23 -27.68 29.40 4.33
C ASN A 23 -26.64 30.50 4.57
N GLU A 24 -26.90 31.40 5.53
CA GLU A 24 -26.10 32.61 5.80
C GLU A 24 -24.61 32.35 6.21
N ASP A 25 -24.25 31.11 6.54
CA ASP A 25 -22.89 30.76 7.00
C ASP A 25 -21.84 30.62 5.86
N ASN A 26 -22.23 30.75 4.58
CA ASN A 26 -21.33 30.61 3.43
C ASN A 26 -20.79 31.92 2.83
N ILE A 27 -21.07 33.07 3.44
CA ILE A 27 -20.73 34.41 2.88
C ILE A 27 -19.25 34.82 3.15
N LEU A 28 -18.50 34.05 3.92
CA LEU A 28 -17.11 34.41 4.31
C LEU A 28 -15.97 33.66 3.62
N ARG A 29 -16.21 32.93 2.52
CA ARG A 29 -15.15 32.36 1.69
C ARG A 29 -15.14 33.04 0.32
N GLY A 30 -14.04 33.79 0.09
CA GLY A 30 -13.84 34.63 -1.09
C GLY A 30 -14.23 33.95 -2.42
N ASP A 31 -14.97 34.69 -3.24
CA ASP A 31 -15.54 34.33 -4.53
C ASP A 31 -14.49 33.78 -5.51
N LYS A 32 -14.33 32.45 -5.58
CA LYS A 32 -13.82 31.79 -6.79
C LYS A 32 -15.02 31.65 -7.72
N MET A 33 -15.00 32.38 -8.82
CA MET A 33 -15.91 32.17 -9.95
C MET A 33 -15.67 30.73 -10.46
N LEU A 34 -16.56 29.79 -10.08
CA LEU A 34 -16.46 28.39 -10.50
C LEU A 34 -16.81 28.35 -12.01
N ALA A 35 -15.81 28.05 -12.82
CA ALA A 35 -16.04 27.71 -14.22
C ALA A 35 -16.63 26.29 -14.30
N TYR A 36 -17.62 26.06 -15.14
CA TYR A 36 -18.23 24.76 -15.38
C TYR A 36 -17.97 24.28 -16.80
N MET A 37 -17.86 22.97 -16.98
CA MET A 37 -17.81 22.30 -18.28
C MET A 37 -19.05 21.41 -18.45
N THR A 38 -19.39 21.12 -19.69
CA THR A 38 -20.45 20.19 -20.07
C THR A 38 -19.99 18.75 -19.91
N ALA A 39 -20.93 17.79 -19.90
CA ALA A 39 -20.59 16.37 -19.90
C ALA A 39 -19.80 15.95 -21.16
N SER A 40 -19.93 16.65 -22.29
CA SER A 40 -19.15 16.40 -23.50
C SER A 40 -17.71 16.86 -23.34
N GLU A 41 -17.49 18.06 -22.80
CA GLU A 41 -16.14 18.58 -22.53
C GLU A 41 -15.42 17.76 -21.47
N ALA A 42 -16.14 17.31 -20.43
CA ALA A 42 -15.61 16.38 -19.43
C ALA A 42 -15.22 15.04 -20.06
N ALA A 43 -16.01 14.54 -21.01
CA ALA A 43 -15.73 13.29 -21.72
C ALA A 43 -14.43 13.39 -22.54
N GLU A 44 -14.21 14.50 -23.23
CA GLU A 44 -12.97 14.78 -23.95
C GLU A 44 -11.77 14.93 -22.99
N LYS A 45 -11.94 15.77 -21.94
CA LYS A 45 -10.88 16.02 -20.94
C LYS A 45 -10.44 14.74 -20.24
N TRP A 46 -11.37 13.82 -19.94
CA TRP A 46 -11.09 12.59 -19.19
C TRP A 46 -10.89 11.36 -20.08
N CYS A 47 -10.95 11.51 -21.41
CA CYS A 47 -10.82 10.44 -22.40
C CYS A 47 -11.79 9.26 -22.12
N ILE A 48 -13.07 9.57 -21.82
CA ILE A 48 -14.14 8.58 -21.60
C ILE A 48 -15.38 8.93 -22.44
N SER A 49 -16.33 7.99 -22.55
CA SER A 49 -17.56 8.28 -23.30
C SER A 49 -18.46 9.27 -22.56
N HIS A 50 -19.16 10.12 -23.32
CA HIS A 50 -20.18 11.04 -22.79
C HIS A 50 -21.22 10.33 -21.89
N ARG A 51 -21.67 9.12 -22.31
CA ARG A 51 -22.59 8.31 -21.51
C ARG A 51 -22.00 7.96 -20.15
N ARG A 52 -20.69 7.71 -20.07
CA ARG A 52 -20.02 7.40 -18.80
C ARG A 52 -19.98 8.60 -17.88
N VAL A 53 -19.73 9.80 -18.41
CA VAL A 53 -19.77 11.04 -17.60
C VAL A 53 -21.16 11.24 -17.00
N ILE A 54 -22.22 11.07 -17.79
CA ILE A 54 -23.61 11.17 -17.29
C ILE A 54 -23.84 10.17 -16.15
N THR A 55 -23.38 8.93 -16.30
CA THR A 55 -23.52 7.91 -15.24
C THR A 55 -22.80 8.35 -13.96
N LEU A 56 -21.58 8.90 -14.06
CA LEU A 56 -20.82 9.39 -12.90
C LEU A 56 -21.53 10.55 -12.20
N CYS A 57 -22.18 11.45 -12.94
CA CYS A 57 -23.02 12.51 -12.37
C CYS A 57 -24.24 11.94 -11.64
N GLN A 58 -24.92 10.98 -12.25
CA GLN A 58 -26.11 10.33 -11.66
C GLN A 58 -25.77 9.51 -10.39
N GLU A 59 -24.55 8.95 -10.33
CA GLU A 59 -24.04 8.19 -9.19
C GLU A 59 -23.47 9.12 -8.09
N ASN A 60 -23.55 10.46 -8.24
CA ASN A 60 -22.96 11.48 -7.35
C ASN A 60 -21.45 11.28 -7.10
N ARG A 61 -20.72 10.78 -8.09
CA ARG A 61 -19.29 10.50 -8.00
C ARG A 61 -18.39 11.68 -8.40
N ILE A 62 -18.97 12.72 -8.90
CA ILE A 62 -18.29 13.99 -9.21
C ILE A 62 -18.82 15.02 -8.22
N PRO A 63 -17.98 15.61 -7.36
CA PRO A 63 -18.39 16.65 -6.44
C PRO A 63 -18.98 17.87 -7.17
N ASP A 64 -19.91 18.56 -6.54
CA ASP A 64 -20.46 19.85 -6.96
C ASP A 64 -21.03 19.90 -8.39
N VAL A 65 -21.50 18.75 -8.90
CA VAL A 65 -22.25 18.72 -10.16
C VAL A 65 -23.66 19.28 -9.97
N ALA A 66 -24.15 19.99 -10.98
CA ALA A 66 -25.52 20.50 -10.98
C ALA A 66 -26.20 20.21 -12.31
N MET A 67 -27.53 20.36 -12.34
CA MET A 67 -28.33 20.27 -13.55
C MET A 67 -28.77 21.65 -14.01
N LEU A 68 -28.43 21.99 -15.24
CA LEU A 68 -28.99 23.18 -15.91
C LEU A 68 -30.01 22.73 -16.95
N GLY A 69 -31.29 22.77 -16.58
CA GLY A 69 -32.37 22.20 -17.40
C GLY A 69 -32.24 20.68 -17.50
N LYS A 70 -31.86 20.15 -18.68
CA LYS A 70 -31.64 18.73 -18.93
C LYS A 70 -30.15 18.37 -19.08
N MET A 71 -29.24 19.31 -18.84
CA MET A 71 -27.83 19.17 -19.08
C MET A 71 -27.05 19.16 -17.75
N TRP A 72 -26.13 18.18 -17.57
CA TRP A 72 -25.21 18.18 -16.47
C TRP A 72 -24.11 19.22 -16.66
N ILE A 73 -23.86 20.03 -15.63
CA ILE A 73 -22.72 20.94 -15.53
C ILE A 73 -21.79 20.47 -14.43
N ILE A 74 -20.49 20.45 -14.73
CA ILE A 74 -19.44 19.84 -13.93
C ILE A 74 -18.39 20.92 -13.66
N PRO A 75 -17.89 21.10 -12.43
CA PRO A 75 -16.82 22.05 -12.17
C PRO A 75 -15.62 21.82 -13.10
N SER A 76 -15.07 22.90 -13.69
CA SER A 76 -13.99 22.77 -14.67
C SER A 76 -12.68 22.27 -14.07
N ASP A 77 -12.51 22.39 -12.75
CA ASP A 77 -11.39 21.86 -11.97
C ASP A 77 -11.64 20.42 -11.47
N ALA A 78 -12.85 19.87 -11.70
CA ALA A 78 -13.13 18.50 -11.33
C ALA A 78 -12.16 17.53 -11.99
N THR A 79 -11.64 16.62 -11.19
CA THR A 79 -10.83 15.50 -11.66
C THR A 79 -11.70 14.33 -12.08
N LYS A 80 -11.21 13.50 -13.01
CA LYS A 80 -11.90 12.28 -13.41
C LYS A 80 -12.07 11.38 -12.18
N PRO A 81 -13.31 11.01 -11.80
CA PRO A 81 -13.52 10.05 -10.73
C PRO A 81 -12.86 8.72 -11.08
N VAL A 82 -12.19 8.12 -10.11
CA VAL A 82 -11.59 6.78 -10.29
C VAL A 82 -12.72 5.81 -10.67
N ASP A 83 -12.62 5.21 -11.86
CA ASP A 83 -13.61 4.26 -12.33
C ASP A 83 -13.37 2.89 -11.72
N GLY A 84 -14.09 2.55 -10.66
CA GLY A 84 -14.08 1.22 -10.05
C GLY A 84 -14.45 0.07 -11.01
N ARG A 85 -14.94 0.38 -12.23
CA ARG A 85 -15.21 -0.60 -13.28
C ARG A 85 -14.04 -0.76 -14.24
N THR A 86 -13.09 0.18 -14.28
CA THR A 86 -11.89 0.08 -15.13
C THR A 86 -10.82 -0.80 -14.51
N ILE A 87 -10.88 -1.08 -13.21
CA ILE A 87 -10.16 -2.18 -12.61
C ILE A 87 -10.92 -3.47 -12.95
N ARG A 88 -11.01 -3.82 -14.24
CA ARG A 88 -11.28 -5.18 -14.65
C ARG A 88 -10.02 -5.97 -14.30
N TYR A 89 -10.04 -6.50 -13.09
CA TYR A 89 -9.13 -7.53 -12.66
C TYR A 89 -8.91 -8.52 -13.78
N ASP A 90 -7.73 -8.55 -14.34
CA ASP A 90 -7.25 -9.74 -14.99
C ASP A 90 -7.04 -10.81 -13.90
N LYS A 91 -8.14 -11.52 -13.55
CA LYS A 91 -8.11 -12.62 -12.58
C LYS A 91 -7.07 -13.70 -12.92
N LYS A 92 -6.56 -13.69 -14.16
CA LYS A 92 -5.53 -14.64 -14.63
C LYS A 92 -4.12 -14.22 -14.19
N ASN A 93 -3.87 -12.92 -13.97
CA ASN A 93 -2.56 -12.41 -13.58
C ASN A 93 -2.68 -11.21 -12.64
N PRO A 94 -3.03 -11.43 -11.35
CA PRO A 94 -3.20 -10.36 -10.37
C PRO A 94 -1.86 -9.69 -10.04
N ALA A 95 -1.91 -8.40 -9.64
CA ALA A 95 -0.74 -7.73 -9.08
C ALA A 95 -0.26 -8.46 -7.81
N LYS A 96 1.04 -8.50 -7.63
CA LYS A 96 1.72 -9.18 -6.50
C LYS A 96 2.86 -8.30 -5.97
N PRO A 97 3.40 -8.61 -4.78
CA PRO A 97 4.55 -7.89 -4.26
C PRO A 97 5.67 -7.73 -5.29
N PHE A 98 6.15 -6.50 -5.46
CA PHE A 98 7.19 -6.16 -6.42
C PHE A 98 8.61 -6.37 -5.88
N VAL A 99 8.76 -6.55 -4.56
CA VAL A 99 10.02 -6.88 -3.88
C VAL A 99 9.85 -8.15 -3.04
N LYS A 100 10.97 -8.79 -2.71
CA LYS A 100 11.03 -9.83 -1.70
C LYS A 100 11.16 -9.17 -0.33
N TRP A 101 10.39 -9.64 0.65
CA TRP A 101 10.43 -9.09 2.00
C TRP A 101 10.38 -10.20 3.04
N ALA A 102 11.13 -10.02 4.13
CA ALA A 102 11.10 -10.99 5.22
C ALA A 102 9.70 -11.04 5.84
N GLY A 103 9.21 -12.23 6.17
CA GLY A 103 7.88 -12.38 6.76
C GLY A 103 6.70 -12.35 5.74
N GLY A 104 6.97 -12.33 4.44
CA GLY A 104 5.92 -12.25 3.41
C GLY A 104 4.82 -13.30 3.57
N LYS A 105 3.55 -12.85 3.59
CA LYS A 105 2.36 -13.65 3.91
C LYS A 105 1.75 -14.41 2.74
N GLY A 106 2.39 -14.43 1.57
CA GLY A 106 1.81 -15.02 0.35
C GLY A 106 1.29 -16.46 0.53
N GLN A 107 1.98 -17.29 1.31
CA GLN A 107 1.53 -18.66 1.59
C GLN A 107 0.37 -18.73 2.60
N LEU A 108 0.21 -17.72 3.44
CA LEU A 108 -0.81 -17.68 4.48
C LEU A 108 -2.12 -17.04 4.00
N ILE A 109 -2.10 -16.30 2.90
CA ILE A 109 -3.30 -15.63 2.34
C ILE A 109 -4.52 -16.54 2.22
N PRO A 110 -4.44 -17.81 1.71
CA PRO A 110 -5.61 -18.67 1.63
C PRO A 110 -6.24 -19.00 3.00
N THR A 111 -5.43 -18.94 4.06
CA THR A 111 -5.90 -19.11 5.44
C THR A 111 -6.45 -17.80 5.97
N ILE A 112 -5.77 -16.68 5.80
CA ILE A 112 -6.20 -15.34 6.23
C ILE A 112 -7.56 -14.98 5.64
N ARG A 113 -7.83 -15.32 4.39
CA ARG A 113 -9.15 -15.10 3.74
C ARG A 113 -10.34 -15.65 4.52
N LYS A 114 -10.15 -16.74 5.27
CA LYS A 114 -11.22 -17.37 6.07
C LYS A 114 -11.59 -16.54 7.30
N PHE A 115 -10.74 -15.60 7.65
CA PHE A 115 -10.89 -14.72 8.81
C PHE A 115 -11.17 -13.27 8.41
N TYR A 116 -11.46 -12.98 7.15
CA TYR A 116 -11.86 -11.62 6.76
C TYR A 116 -13.17 -11.23 7.47
N PRO A 117 -13.30 -9.97 7.88
CA PRO A 117 -14.53 -9.51 8.52
C PRO A 117 -15.71 -9.61 7.55
N GLU A 118 -16.86 -9.94 8.08
CA GLU A 118 -18.11 -9.90 7.31
C GLU A 118 -18.36 -8.48 6.76
N GLY A 119 -18.79 -8.39 5.52
CA GLY A 119 -19.04 -7.11 4.85
C GLY A 119 -17.80 -6.45 4.21
N LEU A 120 -16.62 -7.10 4.22
CA LEU A 120 -15.44 -6.58 3.53
C LEU A 120 -15.71 -6.42 2.02
N GLY A 121 -15.43 -5.22 1.50
CA GLY A 121 -15.74 -4.83 0.12
C GLY A 121 -17.20 -4.42 -0.11
N MET A 122 -18.06 -4.50 0.91
CA MET A 122 -19.48 -4.07 0.85
C MET A 122 -19.77 -2.93 1.83
N THR A 123 -19.81 -3.22 3.11
CA THR A 123 -19.99 -2.25 4.19
C THR A 123 -18.67 -1.78 4.79
N ILE A 124 -17.63 -2.61 4.72
CA ILE A 124 -16.26 -2.28 5.12
C ILE A 124 -15.48 -1.99 3.84
N LYS A 125 -15.28 -0.71 3.53
CA LYS A 125 -14.65 -0.24 2.29
C LYS A 125 -13.40 0.59 2.52
N LYS A 126 -12.97 0.73 3.76
CA LYS A 126 -11.69 1.34 4.13
C LYS A 126 -10.74 0.25 4.61
N TYR A 127 -9.51 0.28 4.11
CA TYR A 127 -8.46 -0.67 4.48
C TYR A 127 -7.20 0.05 4.96
N CYS A 128 -6.62 -0.43 6.06
CA CYS A 128 -5.36 0.07 6.59
C CYS A 128 -4.38 -1.07 6.82
N GLU A 129 -3.14 -0.92 6.33
CA GLU A 129 -2.03 -1.85 6.58
C GLU A 129 -0.79 -1.08 7.08
N PRO A 130 -0.75 -0.74 8.39
CA PRO A 130 0.37 -0.03 8.99
C PRO A 130 1.48 -1.02 9.37
N MET A 131 2.43 -1.27 8.63
CA MET A 131 3.53 -2.24 8.59
C MET A 131 3.44 -3.08 7.32
N VAL A 132 3.24 -2.37 6.18
CA VAL A 132 2.86 -3.00 4.92
C VAL A 132 3.94 -3.93 4.35
N GLY A 133 5.22 -3.67 4.63
CA GLY A 133 6.30 -4.45 4.05
C GLY A 133 6.17 -4.56 2.52
N ALA A 134 6.21 -5.77 1.96
CA ALA A 134 5.99 -5.98 0.53
C ALA A 134 4.52 -5.93 0.08
N GLY A 135 3.56 -5.76 0.99
CA GLY A 135 2.15 -5.61 0.67
C GLY A 135 1.46 -6.87 0.16
N ALA A 136 1.81 -8.03 0.69
CA ALA A 136 1.20 -9.28 0.24
C ALA A 136 -0.32 -9.27 0.46
N LEU A 137 -0.79 -8.78 1.63
CA LEU A 137 -2.21 -8.65 1.91
C LEU A 137 -2.82 -7.42 1.23
N LEU A 138 -2.11 -6.31 1.14
CA LEU A 138 -2.52 -5.14 0.37
C LEU A 138 -2.93 -5.52 -1.05
N PHE A 139 -2.03 -6.17 -1.81
CA PHE A 139 -2.32 -6.58 -3.18
C PHE A 139 -3.44 -7.62 -3.24
N GLU A 140 -3.55 -8.51 -2.26
CA GLU A 140 -4.65 -9.45 -2.17
C GLU A 140 -6.00 -8.75 -1.99
N ILE A 141 -6.09 -7.79 -1.07
CA ILE A 141 -7.30 -6.98 -0.82
C ILE A 141 -7.68 -6.17 -2.06
N LEU A 142 -6.73 -5.42 -2.61
CA LEU A 142 -6.95 -4.60 -3.80
C LEU A 142 -7.27 -5.43 -5.03
N ASN A 143 -6.77 -6.65 -5.09
CA ASN A 143 -7.09 -7.62 -6.11
C ASN A 143 -8.49 -8.22 -5.96
N THR A 144 -9.07 -8.24 -4.83
CA THR A 144 -10.31 -8.99 -4.55
C THR A 144 -11.50 -8.09 -4.32
N PHE A 145 -11.29 -6.94 -3.69
CA PHE A 145 -12.33 -6.05 -3.20
C PHE A 145 -12.21 -4.64 -3.80
N GLU A 146 -13.34 -3.99 -4.01
CA GLU A 146 -13.42 -2.57 -4.32
C GLU A 146 -13.39 -1.80 -3.00
N MET A 147 -12.30 -1.06 -2.78
CA MET A 147 -12.10 -0.24 -1.58
C MET A 147 -12.24 1.23 -1.93
N ASP A 148 -12.90 2.01 -1.08
CA ASP A 148 -13.07 3.45 -1.27
C ASP A 148 -11.84 4.23 -0.78
N GLU A 149 -11.24 3.79 0.33
CA GLU A 149 -10.05 4.39 0.92
C GLU A 149 -9.06 3.30 1.35
N VAL A 150 -7.79 3.48 1.03
CA VAL A 150 -6.71 2.58 1.44
C VAL A 150 -5.55 3.38 1.98
N TYR A 151 -5.04 2.98 3.15
CA TYR A 151 -3.89 3.59 3.81
C TYR A 151 -2.83 2.53 4.08
N ILE A 152 -1.61 2.79 3.66
CA ILE A 152 -0.45 1.95 3.98
C ILE A 152 0.62 2.77 4.67
N CYS A 153 1.33 2.14 5.58
CA CYS A 153 2.42 2.76 6.31
C CYS A 153 3.55 1.76 6.56
N ASP A 154 4.78 2.25 6.56
CA ASP A 154 5.96 1.52 7.02
C ASP A 154 7.01 2.53 7.47
N THR A 155 7.82 2.18 8.44
CA THR A 155 8.93 3.02 8.91
C THR A 155 10.11 3.04 7.93
N ASN A 156 10.13 2.12 6.97
CA ASN A 156 11.20 2.03 5.98
C ASN A 156 11.00 3.05 4.84
N VAL A 157 11.64 4.20 4.97
CA VAL A 157 11.59 5.32 4.01
C VAL A 157 11.88 4.88 2.57
N GLU A 158 12.85 4.00 2.36
CA GLU A 158 13.25 3.56 1.02
C GLU A 158 12.21 2.63 0.40
N LEU A 159 11.58 1.77 1.20
CA LEU A 159 10.48 0.92 0.75
C LEU A 159 9.27 1.78 0.35
N MET A 160 8.90 2.74 1.19
CA MET A 160 7.76 3.61 0.91
C MET A 160 8.04 4.54 -0.29
N ASN A 161 9.30 4.93 -0.49
CA ASN A 161 9.72 5.63 -1.72
C ASN A 161 9.48 4.76 -2.97
N VAL A 162 9.75 3.44 -2.91
CA VAL A 162 9.44 2.55 -4.05
C VAL A 162 7.93 2.49 -4.32
N TYR A 163 7.10 2.39 -3.28
CA TYR A 163 5.64 2.45 -3.44
C TYR A 163 5.19 3.74 -4.11
N GLN A 164 5.73 4.89 -3.67
CA GLN A 164 5.39 6.19 -4.22
C GLN A 164 5.81 6.31 -5.69
N VAL A 165 7.03 5.88 -6.03
CA VAL A 165 7.54 5.91 -7.41
C VAL A 165 6.74 4.97 -8.33
N ILE A 166 6.35 3.77 -7.85
CA ILE A 166 5.47 2.87 -8.63
C ILE A 166 4.10 3.53 -8.85
N LYS A 167 3.59 4.27 -7.88
CA LYS A 167 2.32 4.99 -8.01
C LYS A 167 2.40 6.10 -9.05
N ASP A 168 3.45 6.93 -9.01
CA ASP A 168 3.51 8.19 -9.73
C ASP A 168 4.28 8.10 -11.05
N ASP A 169 5.39 7.33 -11.11
CA ASP A 169 6.39 7.35 -12.18
C ASP A 169 6.77 5.95 -12.68
N VAL A 170 5.82 5.03 -12.76
CA VAL A 170 6.10 3.62 -13.07
C VAL A 170 6.82 3.38 -14.39
N GLU A 171 6.53 4.16 -15.44
CA GLU A 171 7.17 3.98 -16.75
C GLU A 171 8.66 4.32 -16.68
N GLN A 172 9.03 5.42 -16.03
CA GLN A 172 10.43 5.81 -15.83
C GLN A 172 11.17 4.80 -14.93
N LEU A 173 10.49 4.24 -13.92
CA LEU A 173 11.05 3.18 -13.09
C LEU A 173 11.33 1.92 -13.92
N ILE A 174 10.41 1.53 -14.80
CA ILE A 174 10.57 0.39 -15.70
C ILE A 174 11.77 0.58 -16.60
N ASP A 175 11.94 1.75 -17.22
CA ASP A 175 13.07 2.05 -18.09
C ASP A 175 14.41 1.90 -17.37
N LEU A 176 14.53 2.42 -16.14
CA LEU A 176 15.73 2.25 -15.32
C LEU A 176 15.97 0.79 -14.94
N LEU A 177 14.93 0.06 -14.51
CA LEU A 177 15.06 -1.34 -14.13
C LEU A 177 15.44 -2.23 -15.31
N MET A 178 14.89 -1.98 -16.51
CA MET A 178 15.28 -2.68 -17.74
C MET A 178 16.75 -2.42 -18.07
N SER A 179 17.23 -1.17 -17.91
CA SER A 179 18.64 -0.83 -18.10
C SER A 179 19.55 -1.55 -17.09
N PHE A 180 19.15 -1.63 -15.80
CA PHE A 180 19.88 -2.37 -14.79
C PHE A 180 19.88 -3.87 -15.05
N GLU A 181 18.73 -4.44 -15.47
CA GLU A 181 18.59 -5.85 -15.82
C GLU A 181 19.51 -6.22 -16.98
N LYS A 182 19.48 -5.46 -18.06
CA LYS A 182 20.38 -5.65 -19.20
C LYS A 182 21.84 -5.58 -18.79
N SER A 183 22.21 -4.50 -18.07
CA SER A 183 23.59 -4.31 -17.62
C SER A 183 24.07 -5.42 -16.67
N HIS A 184 23.16 -6.02 -15.89
CA HIS A 184 23.48 -7.14 -15.00
C HIS A 184 23.64 -8.45 -15.76
N LEU A 185 22.71 -8.75 -16.68
CA LEU A 185 22.64 -10.04 -17.39
C LEU A 185 23.70 -10.17 -18.50
N ASP A 186 24.11 -9.06 -19.14
CA ASP A 186 25.13 -9.04 -20.19
C ASP A 186 26.56 -9.31 -19.67
N LYS A 187 26.74 -9.42 -18.35
CA LYS A 187 28.05 -9.61 -17.70
C LYS A 187 28.30 -11.07 -17.29
N ASP A 188 29.56 -11.48 -17.29
CA ASP A 188 30.00 -12.69 -16.63
C ASP A 188 29.87 -12.58 -15.09
N ASP A 189 30.09 -13.67 -14.39
CA ASP A 189 29.84 -13.73 -12.93
C ASP A 189 30.72 -12.76 -12.13
N GLU A 190 31.96 -12.52 -12.54
CA GLU A 190 32.88 -11.62 -11.84
C GLU A 190 32.51 -10.16 -12.08
N SER A 191 32.32 -9.77 -13.33
CA SER A 191 31.88 -8.42 -13.72
C SER A 191 30.48 -8.11 -13.18
N ARG A 192 29.59 -9.11 -13.08
CA ARG A 192 28.26 -8.99 -12.46
C ARG A 192 28.35 -8.68 -10.98
N LYS A 193 29.27 -9.35 -10.28
CA LYS A 193 29.53 -9.11 -8.87
C LYS A 193 30.08 -7.70 -8.64
N GLU A 194 31.04 -7.27 -9.46
CA GLU A 194 31.57 -5.90 -9.39
C GLU A 194 30.45 -4.86 -9.62
N TYR A 195 29.64 -5.04 -10.68
CA TYR A 195 28.51 -4.17 -10.98
C TYR A 195 27.51 -4.09 -9.81
N TYR A 196 27.19 -5.23 -9.19
CA TYR A 196 26.34 -5.25 -8.01
C TYR A 196 26.87 -4.37 -6.89
N TYR A 197 28.15 -4.49 -6.56
CA TYR A 197 28.74 -3.67 -5.49
C TYR A 197 28.84 -2.20 -5.85
N GLN A 198 29.07 -1.85 -7.10
CA GLN A 198 28.99 -0.46 -7.58
C GLN A 198 27.59 0.13 -7.39
N GLN A 199 26.53 -0.61 -7.78
CA GLN A 199 25.16 -0.15 -7.56
C GLN A 199 24.80 -0.08 -6.07
N ARG A 200 25.32 -0.97 -5.24
CA ARG A 200 25.14 -0.93 -3.79
C ARG A 200 25.76 0.33 -3.17
N GLU A 201 26.98 0.67 -3.54
CA GLU A 201 27.62 1.89 -3.06
C GLU A 201 26.89 3.14 -3.57
N ARG A 202 26.41 3.11 -4.81
CA ARG A 202 25.59 4.19 -5.36
C ARG A 202 24.30 4.36 -4.56
N PHE A 203 23.58 3.28 -4.28
CA PHE A 203 22.37 3.32 -3.43
C PHE A 203 22.66 3.93 -2.07
N ASN A 204 23.73 3.49 -1.41
CA ASN A 204 24.12 4.01 -0.11
C ASN A 204 24.47 5.51 -0.17
N SER A 205 25.12 5.97 -1.22
CA SER A 205 25.43 7.40 -1.42
C SER A 205 24.15 8.24 -1.61
N GLU A 206 23.24 7.78 -2.49
CA GLU A 206 21.99 8.47 -2.76
C GLU A 206 21.07 8.51 -1.52
N LYS A 207 21.02 7.41 -0.76
CA LYS A 207 20.25 7.30 0.48
C LYS A 207 20.71 8.26 1.57
N GLN A 208 21.98 8.62 1.61
CA GLN A 208 22.51 9.57 2.59
C GLN A 208 22.09 11.02 2.32
N LYS A 209 21.63 11.32 1.11
CA LYS A 209 21.18 12.65 0.67
C LYS A 209 19.85 12.54 -0.07
N PRO A 210 18.79 12.11 0.62
CA PRO A 210 17.51 11.91 -0.05
C PRO A 210 16.92 13.24 -0.53
N SER A 211 16.44 13.25 -1.79
CA SER A 211 15.73 14.38 -2.39
C SER A 211 14.66 13.85 -3.34
N GLU A 212 13.75 14.70 -3.80
CA GLU A 212 12.80 14.36 -4.86
C GLU A 212 13.53 14.02 -6.16
N GLU A 213 14.59 14.76 -6.50
CA GLU A 213 15.37 14.57 -7.74
C GLU A 213 16.00 13.18 -7.83
N ASN A 214 16.42 12.57 -6.72
CA ASN A 214 17.01 11.23 -6.70
C ASN A 214 16.03 10.13 -6.27
N SER A 215 14.77 10.45 -6.03
CA SER A 215 13.73 9.51 -5.57
C SER A 215 13.57 8.31 -6.53
N LEU A 216 13.41 8.58 -7.81
CA LEU A 216 13.30 7.58 -8.87
C LEU A 216 14.53 6.66 -8.92
N LEU A 217 15.74 7.23 -8.88
CA LEU A 217 16.97 6.46 -8.89
C LEU A 217 17.13 5.59 -7.65
N ARG A 218 16.81 6.12 -6.46
CA ARG A 218 16.84 5.35 -5.20
C ARG A 218 15.85 4.17 -5.24
N ALA A 219 14.65 4.40 -5.76
CA ALA A 219 13.65 3.34 -5.93
C ALA A 219 14.15 2.24 -6.89
N ALA A 220 14.70 2.61 -8.04
CA ALA A 220 15.24 1.67 -9.01
C ALA A 220 16.41 0.86 -8.43
N LEU A 221 17.35 1.51 -7.73
CA LEU A 221 18.46 0.87 -7.04
C LEU A 221 18.00 -0.07 -5.92
N PHE A 222 16.99 0.33 -5.15
CA PHE A 222 16.40 -0.51 -4.11
C PHE A 222 15.84 -1.81 -4.71
N VAL A 223 15.01 -1.70 -5.75
CA VAL A 223 14.42 -2.88 -6.42
C VAL A 223 15.51 -3.75 -7.03
N TYR A 224 16.49 -3.17 -7.75
CA TYR A 224 17.62 -3.89 -8.32
C TYR A 224 18.38 -4.69 -7.24
N LEU A 225 18.75 -4.03 -6.15
CA LEU A 225 19.48 -4.69 -5.05
C LEU A 225 18.65 -5.79 -4.39
N ASN A 226 17.37 -5.55 -4.13
CA ASN A 226 16.47 -6.55 -3.57
C ASN A 226 16.34 -7.80 -4.45
N LYS A 227 16.24 -7.62 -5.77
CA LYS A 227 16.12 -8.74 -6.73
C LYS A 227 17.40 -9.53 -6.90
N THR A 228 18.56 -8.91 -6.66
CA THR A 228 19.89 -9.50 -6.93
C THR A 228 20.69 -9.84 -5.69
N CYS A 229 20.33 -9.36 -4.50
CA CYS A 229 21.03 -9.66 -3.25
C CYS A 229 20.69 -11.06 -2.70
N PHE A 230 21.47 -11.51 -1.73
CA PHE A 230 21.25 -12.78 -1.05
C PHE A 230 19.87 -12.85 -0.41
N ASN A 231 19.06 -13.81 -0.86
CA ASN A 231 17.69 -14.09 -0.42
C ASN A 231 16.68 -12.91 -0.51
N GLY A 232 17.00 -11.84 -1.24
CA GLY A 232 16.16 -10.66 -1.32
C GLY A 232 15.99 -9.93 0.02
N LEU A 233 16.99 -10.02 0.90
CA LEU A 233 16.96 -9.39 2.21
C LEU A 233 17.16 -7.88 2.09
N TYR A 234 16.49 -7.11 2.93
CA TYR A 234 16.86 -5.73 3.23
C TYR A 234 17.49 -5.68 4.61
N ARG A 235 18.76 -5.28 4.67
CA ARG A 235 19.50 -5.14 5.92
C ARG A 235 20.46 -3.97 5.82
N VAL A 236 20.53 -3.18 6.88
CA VAL A 236 21.46 -2.08 7.03
C VAL A 236 22.43 -2.35 8.19
N ASN A 237 23.61 -1.76 8.13
CA ASN A 237 24.56 -1.75 9.24
C ASN A 237 24.23 -0.63 10.23
N LYS A 238 24.97 -0.50 11.32
CA LYS A 238 24.82 0.56 12.34
C LYS A 238 24.91 1.99 11.80
N LYS A 239 25.44 2.19 10.59
CA LYS A 239 25.48 3.49 9.91
C LYS A 239 24.27 3.69 8.98
N GLY A 240 23.29 2.80 9.01
CA GLY A 240 22.12 2.85 8.13
C GLY A 240 22.42 2.47 6.67
N LEU A 241 23.62 1.92 6.35
CA LEU A 241 24.00 1.56 4.99
C LEU A 241 23.56 0.13 4.66
N PHE A 242 22.97 -0.06 3.48
CA PHE A 242 22.63 -1.38 2.96
C PHE A 242 23.89 -2.25 2.79
N ASN A 243 23.89 -3.45 3.36
CA ASN A 243 25.09 -4.27 3.46
C ASN A 243 24.92 -5.74 3.06
N VAL A 244 23.80 -6.09 2.43
CA VAL A 244 23.59 -7.47 1.97
C VAL A 244 24.52 -7.79 0.80
N PRO A 245 25.17 -8.98 0.76
CA PRO A 245 25.99 -9.39 -0.37
C PRO A 245 25.13 -9.78 -1.58
N MET A 246 25.74 -9.86 -2.76
CA MET A 246 25.11 -10.40 -3.96
C MET A 246 24.62 -11.84 -3.73
N GLY A 247 23.46 -12.16 -4.26
CA GLY A 247 22.93 -13.52 -4.31
C GLY A 247 23.51 -14.34 -5.47
N SER A 248 23.19 -15.64 -5.49
CA SER A 248 23.67 -16.58 -6.52
C SER A 248 22.63 -16.83 -7.62
N TYR A 249 21.82 -15.82 -7.98
CA TYR A 249 20.81 -15.94 -9.02
C TYR A 249 21.46 -15.86 -10.41
N LYS A 250 21.19 -16.88 -11.25
CA LYS A 250 21.73 -16.90 -12.63
C LYS A 250 21.02 -15.89 -13.53
N ASN A 251 19.70 -15.89 -13.50
CA ASN A 251 18.85 -15.01 -14.31
C ASN A 251 17.74 -14.41 -13.42
N PRO A 252 18.06 -13.41 -12.57
CA PRO A 252 17.04 -12.76 -11.75
C PRO A 252 16.13 -11.90 -12.63
N THR A 253 14.83 -12.02 -12.45
CA THR A 253 13.86 -11.05 -13.02
C THR A 253 13.92 -9.79 -12.18
N ILE A 254 14.62 -8.77 -12.69
CA ILE A 254 14.78 -7.48 -12.00
C ILE A 254 13.60 -6.58 -12.32
N CYS A 255 13.20 -6.52 -13.61
CA CYS A 255 12.08 -5.76 -14.10
C CYS A 255 10.91 -6.67 -14.48
N ASP A 256 9.89 -6.76 -13.63
CA ASP A 256 8.60 -7.40 -13.95
C ASP A 256 7.63 -6.33 -14.44
N VAL A 257 7.76 -5.93 -15.71
CA VAL A 257 7.02 -4.82 -16.34
C VAL A 257 5.52 -4.95 -16.12
N GLU A 258 4.97 -6.15 -16.38
CA GLU A 258 3.53 -6.38 -16.27
C GLU A 258 3.04 -6.20 -14.83
N ASN A 259 3.77 -6.75 -13.87
CA ASN A 259 3.42 -6.62 -12.46
C ASN A 259 3.56 -5.18 -11.95
N LEU A 260 4.60 -4.45 -12.36
CA LEU A 260 4.80 -3.06 -11.96
C LEU A 260 3.67 -2.15 -12.46
N LYS A 261 3.23 -2.32 -13.72
CA LYS A 261 2.09 -1.57 -14.26
C LYS A 261 0.79 -1.86 -13.52
N LYS A 262 0.51 -3.14 -13.24
CA LYS A 262 -0.67 -3.52 -12.44
C LYS A 262 -0.60 -3.01 -11.01
N ALA A 263 0.56 -3.07 -10.39
CA ALA A 263 0.76 -2.51 -9.05
C ALA A 263 0.52 -1.00 -9.06
N SER A 264 1.03 -0.27 -10.06
CA SER A 264 0.80 1.17 -10.23
C SER A 264 -0.69 1.49 -10.35
N GLU A 265 -1.44 0.75 -11.18
CA GLU A 265 -2.88 0.93 -11.33
C GLU A 265 -3.62 0.79 -10.01
N LEU A 266 -3.27 -0.23 -9.21
CA LEU A 266 -3.89 -0.46 -7.91
C LEU A 266 -3.50 0.59 -6.86
N LEU A 267 -2.27 1.08 -6.91
CA LEU A 267 -1.77 2.05 -5.94
C LEU A 267 -2.37 3.45 -6.13
N GLN A 268 -3.09 3.73 -7.24
CA GLN A 268 -3.70 5.05 -7.46
C GLN A 268 -4.69 5.46 -6.37
N CYS A 269 -5.42 4.51 -5.76
CA CYS A 269 -6.35 4.78 -4.66
C CYS A 269 -5.69 4.67 -3.26
N VAL A 270 -4.38 4.43 -3.18
CA VAL A 270 -3.69 4.17 -1.91
C VAL A 270 -3.03 5.44 -1.38
N ASN A 271 -3.27 5.76 -0.11
CA ASN A 271 -2.55 6.78 0.65
C ASN A 271 -1.29 6.14 1.26
N ILE A 272 -0.12 6.65 0.86
CA ILE A 272 1.19 6.12 1.24
C ILE A 272 1.78 7.02 2.31
N MET A 273 2.13 6.47 3.47
CA MET A 273 2.68 7.20 4.61
C MET A 273 4.00 6.59 5.07
N VAL A 274 4.93 7.44 5.48
CA VAL A 274 6.20 7.03 6.12
C VAL A 274 6.11 7.37 7.58
N ASP A 275 5.74 6.40 8.41
CA ASP A 275 5.56 6.64 9.85
C ASP A 275 5.50 5.30 10.61
N ASP A 276 5.32 5.34 11.93
CA ASP A 276 5.00 4.14 12.69
C ASP A 276 3.50 3.77 12.59
N TYR A 277 3.14 2.62 13.12
CA TYR A 277 1.78 2.07 13.02
C TYR A 277 0.69 2.95 13.67
N THR A 278 1.04 3.90 14.51
CA THR A 278 0.06 4.76 15.19
C THR A 278 -0.52 5.84 14.28
N CYS A 279 0.13 6.10 13.13
CA CYS A 279 -0.31 7.09 12.13
C CYS A 279 -1.74 6.87 11.62
N ILE A 280 -2.26 5.63 11.71
CA ILE A 280 -3.64 5.33 11.25
C ILE A 280 -4.72 5.73 12.25
N LYS A 281 -4.37 6.18 13.46
CA LYS A 281 -5.32 6.42 14.56
C LYS A 281 -6.48 7.34 14.17
N ASP A 282 -6.17 8.39 13.42
CA ASP A 282 -7.14 9.44 13.06
C ASP A 282 -7.92 9.13 11.77
N VAL A 283 -7.52 8.08 11.04
CA VAL A 283 -8.17 7.69 9.77
C VAL A 283 -9.06 6.46 9.89
N VAL A 284 -8.95 5.68 10.98
CA VAL A 284 -9.76 4.47 11.18
C VAL A 284 -11.11 4.76 11.82
N ASP A 285 -12.15 4.06 11.34
CA ASP A 285 -13.53 4.15 11.80
C ASP A 285 -14.20 2.76 11.80
N GLU A 286 -15.51 2.71 12.02
CA GLU A 286 -16.29 1.47 12.04
C GLU A 286 -16.37 0.73 10.68
N ASN A 287 -16.08 1.43 9.57
CA ASN A 287 -16.08 0.88 8.22
C ASN A 287 -14.66 0.47 7.77
N THR A 288 -13.71 0.44 8.70
CA THR A 288 -12.30 0.15 8.43
C THR A 288 -11.94 -1.29 8.80
N PHE A 289 -11.25 -1.99 7.89
CA PHE A 289 -10.49 -3.19 8.18
C PHE A 289 -9.00 -2.84 8.30
N VAL A 290 -8.40 -3.18 9.44
CA VAL A 290 -6.98 -2.93 9.73
C VAL A 290 -6.26 -4.27 9.85
N TYR A 291 -5.12 -4.40 9.16
CA TYR A 291 -4.26 -5.57 9.29
C TYR A 291 -2.87 -5.18 9.78
N PHE A 292 -2.43 -5.81 10.87
CA PHE A 292 -1.09 -5.64 11.43
C PHE A 292 -0.24 -6.89 11.19
N ASP A 293 0.95 -6.67 10.58
CA ASP A 293 1.98 -7.69 10.41
C ASP A 293 3.31 -7.23 11.01
N PRO A 294 3.39 -7.15 12.35
CA PRO A 294 4.58 -6.67 13.03
C PRO A 294 5.77 -7.61 12.83
N PRO A 295 7.00 -7.16 13.08
CA PRO A 295 8.12 -8.06 13.27
C PRO A 295 7.77 -9.10 14.34
N TYR A 296 7.88 -10.39 13.98
CA TYR A 296 7.46 -11.47 14.86
C TYR A 296 8.38 -11.61 16.06
N ARG A 297 7.78 -11.91 17.22
CA ARG A 297 8.52 -12.25 18.43
C ARG A 297 9.44 -13.44 18.15
N PRO A 298 10.77 -13.33 18.40
CA PRO A 298 11.70 -14.43 18.22
C PRO A 298 11.32 -15.63 19.11
N LEU A 299 11.22 -16.83 18.53
CA LEU A 299 10.87 -18.05 19.27
C LEU A 299 12.06 -18.69 19.99
N THR A 300 13.31 -18.28 19.70
CA THR A 300 14.51 -18.84 20.34
C THR A 300 15.55 -17.75 20.57
N LYS A 301 16.37 -17.88 21.62
CA LYS A 301 17.48 -16.97 21.92
C LYS A 301 18.51 -16.85 20.78
N THR A 302 18.66 -17.88 19.94
CA THR A 302 19.51 -17.83 18.76
C THR A 302 18.91 -17.01 17.63
N ALA A 303 17.60 -16.84 17.59
CA ALA A 303 16.92 -15.96 16.64
C ALA A 303 17.05 -14.47 17.05
N GLU A 304 17.20 -14.18 18.34
CA GLU A 304 17.49 -12.81 18.84
C GLU A 304 18.85 -12.32 18.35
N PHE A 305 19.87 -13.19 18.25
CA PHE A 305 21.20 -12.82 17.78
C PHE A 305 21.30 -12.55 16.27
N THR A 306 20.32 -12.94 15.48
CA THR A 306 20.28 -12.70 14.02
C THR A 306 19.50 -11.45 13.63
N SER A 307 18.75 -10.85 14.54
CA SER A 307 18.07 -9.56 14.37
C SER A 307 19.04 -8.41 14.68
N TYR A 308 19.93 -8.10 13.74
CA TYR A 308 20.87 -6.97 13.85
C TYR A 308 20.21 -5.62 13.49
N ASN A 309 19.03 -5.31 14.00
CA ASN A 309 18.43 -3.99 13.87
C ASN A 309 18.42 -3.29 15.23
N GLU A 310 18.92 -2.07 15.28
CA GLU A 310 18.95 -1.20 16.47
C GLU A 310 17.55 -0.85 17.00
N ASN A 311 16.48 -1.20 16.28
CA ASN A 311 15.09 -1.10 16.69
C ASN A 311 14.47 -2.51 16.72
N ASP A 312 14.93 -3.37 17.64
CA ASP A 312 14.31 -4.67 17.85
C ASP A 312 12.88 -4.47 18.35
N PHE A 313 11.90 -4.96 17.58
CA PHE A 313 10.50 -5.01 17.97
C PHE A 313 10.35 -6.08 19.08
N ASN A 314 10.78 -5.70 20.29
CA ASN A 314 10.88 -6.56 21.47
C ASN A 314 9.52 -6.71 22.18
N ASP A 315 9.51 -7.44 23.28
CA ASP A 315 8.28 -7.68 24.05
C ASP A 315 7.60 -6.38 24.52
N THR A 316 8.37 -5.31 24.82
CA THR A 316 7.81 -3.99 25.15
C THR A 316 7.05 -3.38 23.97
N GLU A 317 7.60 -3.49 22.76
CA GLU A 317 6.93 -3.00 21.55
C GLU A 317 5.71 -3.87 21.18
N GLN A 318 5.77 -5.20 21.43
CA GLN A 318 4.61 -6.07 21.28
C GLN A 318 3.48 -5.66 22.25
N ILE A 319 3.80 -5.26 23.48
CA ILE A 319 2.82 -4.77 24.47
C ILE A 319 2.18 -3.47 24.00
N LYS A 320 2.98 -2.49 23.55
CA LYS A 320 2.47 -1.21 23.04
C LYS A 320 1.55 -1.41 21.83
N LEU A 321 1.95 -2.28 20.91
CA LEU A 321 1.13 -2.62 19.74
C LEU A 321 -0.20 -3.23 20.16
N ALA A 322 -0.21 -4.16 21.13
CA ALA A 322 -1.44 -4.78 21.60
C ALA A 322 -2.38 -3.77 22.28
N GLU A 323 -1.84 -2.83 23.06
CA GLU A 323 -2.61 -1.73 23.64
C GLU A 323 -3.22 -0.84 22.56
N PHE A 324 -2.44 -0.52 21.51
CA PHE A 324 -2.92 0.24 20.37
C PHE A 324 -4.04 -0.52 19.62
N ILE A 325 -3.84 -1.80 19.31
CA ILE A 325 -4.87 -2.66 18.68
C ILE A 325 -6.16 -2.68 19.50
N LYS A 326 -6.08 -2.84 20.82
CA LYS A 326 -7.26 -2.82 21.70
C LYS A 326 -7.96 -1.46 21.70
N SER A 327 -7.23 -0.37 21.50
CA SER A 327 -7.81 0.98 21.41
C SER A 327 -8.66 1.19 20.15
N LEU A 328 -8.43 0.41 19.09
CA LEU A 328 -9.15 0.47 17.82
C LEU A 328 -10.48 -0.33 17.85
N SER A 329 -11.20 -0.28 18.97
CA SER A 329 -12.39 -1.10 19.23
C SER A 329 -13.55 -0.91 18.27
N LYS A 330 -13.60 0.20 17.52
CA LYS A 330 -14.66 0.50 16.54
C LYS A 330 -14.39 -0.16 15.19
N SER A 331 -13.13 -0.28 14.79
CA SER A 331 -12.74 -0.87 13.51
C SER A 331 -12.63 -2.40 13.61
N LYS A 332 -12.56 -3.07 12.46
CA LYS A 332 -12.27 -4.50 12.38
C LYS A 332 -10.76 -4.70 12.28
N VAL A 333 -10.17 -5.31 13.29
CA VAL A 333 -8.72 -5.47 13.38
C VAL A 333 -8.34 -6.95 13.31
N MET A 334 -7.34 -7.24 12.47
CA MET A 334 -6.63 -8.51 12.44
C MET A 334 -5.13 -8.26 12.63
N ALA A 335 -4.48 -9.06 13.46
CA ALA A 335 -3.03 -9.04 13.60
C ALA A 335 -2.46 -10.45 13.46
N SER A 336 -1.25 -10.55 12.89
CA SER A 336 -0.52 -11.81 12.81
C SER A 336 0.72 -11.79 13.71
N ASN A 337 1.10 -12.98 14.24
CA ASN A 337 2.37 -13.14 14.96
C ASN A 337 2.81 -14.62 14.99
N SER A 338 4.03 -14.87 15.47
CA SER A 338 4.50 -16.23 15.77
C SER A 338 3.73 -16.78 16.98
N ASP A 339 3.46 -18.10 16.99
CA ASP A 339 2.92 -18.76 18.17
C ASP A 339 4.06 -19.27 19.06
N PRO A 340 4.31 -18.69 20.26
CA PRO A 340 5.38 -19.13 21.14
C PRO A 340 5.19 -20.57 21.64
N LYS A 341 3.95 -21.08 21.64
CA LYS A 341 3.64 -22.46 22.00
C LYS A 341 4.19 -23.51 21.02
N ASN A 342 4.70 -23.08 19.87
CA ASN A 342 5.51 -23.97 19.01
C ASN A 342 6.84 -24.40 19.65
N VAL A 343 7.32 -23.71 20.67
CA VAL A 343 8.59 -23.96 21.36
C VAL A 343 8.38 -24.31 22.83
N ASP A 344 7.51 -23.56 23.53
CA ASP A 344 7.15 -23.79 24.92
C ASP A 344 5.62 -23.70 25.06
N GLU A 345 4.97 -24.84 25.34
CA GLU A 345 3.51 -24.93 25.49
C GLU A 345 2.97 -24.06 26.66
N ASN A 346 3.83 -23.68 27.61
CA ASN A 346 3.49 -22.83 28.74
C ASN A 346 3.71 -21.33 28.48
N ASP A 347 4.30 -20.95 27.35
CA ASP A 347 4.46 -19.53 26.99
C ASP A 347 3.09 -18.96 26.57
N ASN A 348 2.43 -18.28 27.51
CA ASN A 348 1.13 -17.63 27.33
C ASN A 348 1.27 -16.14 26.97
N PHE A 349 2.44 -15.65 26.58
CA PHE A 349 2.69 -14.22 26.35
C PHE A 349 1.59 -13.56 25.49
N PHE A 350 1.27 -14.11 24.33
CA PHE A 350 0.24 -13.53 23.47
C PHE A 350 -1.18 -13.88 23.93
N ASP A 351 -1.40 -15.03 24.58
CA ASP A 351 -2.72 -15.37 25.14
C ASP A 351 -3.12 -14.37 26.23
N ASP A 352 -2.19 -14.00 27.10
CA ASP A 352 -2.41 -13.02 28.17
C ASP A 352 -2.50 -11.59 27.57
N LEU A 353 -1.58 -11.27 26.65
CA LEU A 353 -1.49 -9.94 26.04
C LEU A 353 -2.76 -9.59 25.25
N TYR A 354 -3.33 -10.51 24.50
CA TYR A 354 -4.55 -10.32 23.71
C TYR A 354 -5.80 -10.90 24.37
N ALA A 355 -5.80 -11.09 25.71
CA ALA A 355 -6.98 -11.51 26.44
C ALA A 355 -8.19 -10.62 26.12
N GLY A 356 -9.33 -11.24 25.80
CA GLY A 356 -10.55 -10.58 25.34
C GLY A 356 -10.71 -10.41 23.82
N LEU A 357 -9.70 -10.77 23.05
CA LEU A 357 -9.77 -10.87 21.58
C LEU A 357 -9.79 -12.35 21.15
N ASN A 358 -10.13 -12.62 19.89
CA ASN A 358 -10.12 -13.96 19.33
C ASN A 358 -8.71 -14.32 18.87
N ILE A 359 -8.10 -15.33 19.46
CA ILE A 359 -6.76 -15.82 19.11
C ILE A 359 -6.90 -17.14 18.35
N ASN A 360 -6.62 -17.09 17.03
CA ASN A 360 -6.73 -18.25 16.16
C ASN A 360 -5.32 -18.78 15.83
N ARG A 361 -5.05 -20.05 16.14
CA ARG A 361 -3.82 -20.73 15.78
C ARG A 361 -3.98 -21.38 14.42
N VAL A 362 -3.23 -20.91 13.44
CA VAL A 362 -3.33 -21.35 12.05
C VAL A 362 -2.05 -22.04 11.61
N SER A 363 -2.19 -23.14 10.89
CA SER A 363 -1.05 -23.90 10.40
C SER A 363 -0.38 -23.19 9.23
N ALA A 364 0.91 -22.89 9.37
CA ALA A 364 1.77 -22.29 8.36
C ALA A 364 2.88 -23.27 7.94
N ASN A 365 3.28 -23.22 6.66
CA ASN A 365 4.40 -24.00 6.15
C ASN A 365 5.68 -23.17 6.27
N ARG A 366 6.67 -23.64 7.03
CA ARG A 366 8.00 -23.02 7.05
C ARG A 366 8.78 -23.41 5.80
N ALA A 367 8.96 -22.48 4.87
CA ALA A 367 9.73 -22.69 3.64
C ALA A 367 11.26 -22.68 3.84
N ILE A 368 11.77 -22.08 4.94
CA ILE A 368 13.21 -21.85 5.13
C ILE A 368 13.66 -22.41 6.48
N ASN A 369 14.25 -23.59 6.46
CA ASN A 369 15.12 -24.05 7.54
C ASN A 369 16.36 -24.71 6.94
N SER A 370 17.55 -24.28 7.35
CA SER A 370 18.84 -24.81 6.89
C SER A 370 19.05 -26.30 7.26
N LYS A 371 18.29 -26.82 8.24
CA LYS A 371 18.29 -28.23 8.64
C LYS A 371 16.98 -28.90 8.21
N GLY A 372 17.03 -29.74 7.17
CA GLY A 372 15.87 -30.39 6.56
C GLY A 372 14.97 -31.24 7.49
N LYS A 373 15.48 -31.63 8.68
CA LYS A 373 14.72 -32.38 9.70
C LYS A 373 13.68 -31.53 10.47
N ASN A 374 13.73 -30.20 10.40
CA ASN A 374 12.83 -29.28 11.10
C ASN A 374 11.85 -28.58 10.14
N ARG A 375 11.58 -29.17 8.97
CA ARG A 375 10.52 -28.73 8.05
C ARG A 375 9.21 -29.33 8.50
N GLY A 376 8.56 -28.70 9.49
CA GLY A 376 7.24 -29.10 10.00
C GLY A 376 6.23 -27.98 9.84
N LYS A 377 4.95 -28.34 9.96
CA LYS A 377 3.90 -27.33 10.14
C LYS A 377 4.14 -26.63 11.49
N ILE A 378 4.15 -25.33 11.48
CA ILE A 378 4.17 -24.51 12.69
C ILE A 378 2.87 -23.70 12.74
N ASN A 379 2.46 -23.33 13.95
CA ASN A 379 1.33 -22.44 14.11
C ASN A 379 1.81 -20.98 14.02
N GLU A 380 1.00 -20.16 13.36
CA GLU A 380 1.02 -18.71 13.49
C GLU A 380 -0.27 -18.25 14.16
N LEU A 381 -0.23 -17.10 14.79
CA LEU A 381 -1.39 -16.49 15.42
C LEU A 381 -2.08 -15.55 14.43
N LEU A 382 -3.41 -15.65 14.34
CA LEU A 382 -4.28 -14.62 13.80
C LEU A 382 -5.20 -14.14 14.91
N ILE A 383 -5.03 -12.89 15.31
CA ILE A 383 -5.72 -12.25 16.41
C ILE A 383 -6.74 -11.28 15.82
N THR A 384 -8.01 -11.39 16.21
CA THR A 384 -9.08 -10.54 15.71
C THR A 384 -9.95 -9.99 16.83
N ASN A 385 -10.55 -8.80 16.62
CA ASN A 385 -11.50 -8.19 17.56
C ASN A 385 -12.97 -8.40 17.16
N TYR A 386 -13.23 -9.28 16.21
CA TYR A 386 -14.57 -9.59 15.68
C TYR A 386 -14.78 -11.09 15.53
#